data_1a505a0e7bc4ed44a31ecb0995843684
#
_entry.id   1a505a0e7bc4ed44a31ecb0995843684
#
_cell.length_a   1.000
_cell.length_b   1.000
_cell.length_c   1.000
_cell.angle_alpha   90.00
_cell.angle_beta   90.00
_cell.angle_gamma   90.00
#
_symmetry.space_group_name_H-M   'P 1'
#
loop_
_entity.id
_entity.type
_entity.pdbx_description
1 polymer ?
#
loop_
_entity_poly.entity_id
_entity_poly.type
_entity_poly.pdbx_seq_one_letter_code
_entity_poly.pdbx_strand_id
1 'polypeptide(L)'
;LKVETLVGYLIVDRAQVVRIVDNVITEDSQEYVPEQIRESYAPPPMPKLAQPRYTSSNNSARMASAKLSANCVLVGNIAEKKDSQGNIIFDGEIKNIGGRRADFVKVDFVFRKNWSGETRTLTTFVKGSYNTFDTGIVSDASLLPGANGKFDLYVPQDFGTFIGYSYVIDWEEYQ
;
A
#
# COMPACT_ATOMS: atom_id res chain seq x y z
N LEU A 1 24.53 -3.22 29.33
CA LEU A 1 23.73 -2.70 30.44
C LEU A 1 22.34 -3.34 30.39
N LYS A 2 21.80 -3.81 31.49
CA LYS A 2 20.45 -4.35 31.61
C LYS A 2 19.61 -3.31 32.33
N VAL A 3 18.56 -2.82 31.67
CA VAL A 3 17.63 -1.83 32.22
C VAL A 3 16.28 -2.50 32.42
N GLU A 4 15.74 -2.42 33.61
CA GLU A 4 14.42 -2.95 33.96
C GLU A 4 13.36 -1.91 33.59
N THR A 5 12.28 -2.36 32.93
CA THR A 5 11.16 -1.50 32.52
C THR A 5 9.84 -2.12 32.99
N LEU A 6 8.76 -1.38 32.96
CA LEU A 6 7.42 -1.87 33.34
C LEU A 6 6.91 -3.04 32.49
N VAL A 7 7.49 -3.26 31.32
CA VAL A 7 7.08 -4.34 30.38
C VAL A 7 8.17 -5.39 30.15
N GLY A 8 9.30 -5.33 30.90
CA GLY A 8 10.40 -6.30 30.77
C GLY A 8 11.77 -5.67 30.88
N TYR A 9 12.76 -6.31 30.26
CA TYR A 9 14.16 -5.85 30.32
C TYR A 9 14.62 -5.37 28.94
N LEU A 10 15.31 -4.22 28.92
CA LEU A 10 16.03 -3.73 27.77
C LEU A 10 17.53 -4.02 27.94
N ILE A 11 18.15 -4.67 26.97
CA ILE A 11 19.58 -4.88 26.93
C ILE A 11 20.20 -3.86 25.97
N VAL A 12 21.03 -2.96 26.52
CA VAL A 12 21.69 -1.91 25.74
C VAL A 12 23.20 -2.16 25.74
N ASP A 13 23.84 -2.05 24.58
CA ASP A 13 25.28 -2.12 24.48
C ASP A 13 25.90 -0.93 25.24
N ARG A 14 26.88 -1.21 26.11
CA ARG A 14 27.52 -0.20 26.94
C ARG A 14 28.24 0.88 26.12
N ALA A 15 28.68 0.54 24.93
CA ALA A 15 29.34 1.48 24.02
C ALA A 15 28.35 2.52 23.38
N GLN A 16 27.06 2.24 23.44
CA GLN A 16 26.02 3.14 22.91
C GLN A 16 25.39 4.04 23.97
N VAL A 17 25.78 3.89 25.24
CA VAL A 17 25.25 4.70 26.33
C VAL A 17 26.05 6.01 26.44
N VAL A 18 25.45 7.09 25.97
CA VAL A 18 26.07 8.43 26.00
C VAL A 18 25.94 9.07 27.39
N ARG A 19 24.89 8.77 28.14
CA ARG A 19 24.64 9.34 29.49
C ARG A 19 23.68 8.44 30.27
N ILE A 20 23.95 8.27 31.57
CA ILE A 20 23.03 7.68 32.54
C ILE A 20 22.50 8.80 33.42
N VAL A 21 21.19 8.92 33.56
CA VAL A 21 20.51 9.89 34.41
C VAL A 21 19.75 9.11 35.48
N ASP A 22 20.06 9.34 36.75
CA ASP A 22 19.47 8.62 37.87
C ASP A 22 18.10 9.16 38.32
N ASN A 23 17.54 10.10 37.57
CA ASN A 23 16.23 10.67 37.89
C ASN A 23 15.10 9.96 37.15
N VAL A 24 14.17 9.39 37.89
CA VAL A 24 12.86 8.99 37.41
C VAL A 24 12.13 10.28 37.05
N ILE A 25 11.86 10.48 35.76
CA ILE A 25 11.00 11.58 35.30
C ILE A 25 9.58 11.25 35.76
N THR A 26 9.16 11.84 36.87
CA THR A 26 7.75 11.88 37.23
C THR A 26 7.08 12.93 36.37
N GLU A 27 5.83 12.71 35.93
CA GLU A 27 5.07 13.57 35.01
C GLU A 27 4.96 15.04 35.44
N ASP A 28 5.33 15.37 36.69
CA ASP A 28 5.31 16.73 37.26
C ASP A 28 6.65 17.47 37.20
N SER A 29 7.71 16.88 36.68
CA SER A 29 8.97 17.60 36.50
C SER A 29 8.89 18.45 35.25
N GLN A 30 8.37 19.68 35.36
CA GLN A 30 8.63 20.69 34.35
C GLN A 30 10.13 20.86 34.22
N GLU A 31 10.69 20.34 33.14
CA GLU A 31 12.09 20.52 32.81
C GLU A 31 12.39 22.01 32.71
N TYR A 32 13.18 22.53 33.68
CA TYR A 32 13.63 23.90 33.65
C TYR A 32 14.55 24.11 32.44
N VAL A 33 13.97 24.57 31.34
CA VAL A 33 14.73 25.04 30.18
C VAL A 33 15.02 26.52 30.37
N PRO A 34 16.30 26.93 30.47
CA PRO A 34 16.65 28.34 30.57
C PRO A 34 16.02 29.16 29.43
N GLU A 35 15.52 30.31 29.73
CA GLU A 35 14.75 31.17 28.80
C GLU A 35 15.48 31.43 27.45
N GLN A 36 16.80 31.54 27.52
CA GLN A 36 17.66 31.73 26.34
C GLN A 36 17.65 30.50 25.37
N ILE A 37 17.40 29.30 25.88
CA ILE A 37 17.31 28.08 25.05
C ILE A 37 15.92 27.99 24.45
N ARG A 38 14.88 28.51 25.10
CA ARG A 38 13.51 28.50 24.56
C ARG A 38 13.38 29.36 23.31
N GLU A 39 14.07 30.51 23.25
CA GLU A 39 14.05 31.36 22.06
C GLU A 39 14.80 30.74 20.88
N SER A 40 15.88 29.97 21.12
CA SER A 40 16.64 29.32 20.07
C SER A 40 15.98 28.07 19.51
N TYR A 41 15.05 27.45 20.25
CA TYR A 41 14.27 26.28 19.86
C TYR A 41 12.85 26.61 19.40
N ALA A 42 12.51 27.88 19.17
CA ALA A 42 11.28 28.20 18.47
C ALA A 42 11.34 27.49 17.10
N PRO A 43 10.49 26.50 16.84
CA PRO A 43 10.49 25.87 15.53
C PRO A 43 10.24 26.96 14.51
N PRO A 44 10.97 26.96 13.36
CA PRO A 44 10.71 27.92 12.30
C PRO A 44 9.20 27.87 12.01
N PRO A 45 8.55 29.04 11.78
CA PRO A 45 7.12 29.06 11.53
C PRO A 45 6.84 28.04 10.43
N MET A 46 6.11 26.98 10.80
CA MET A 46 5.73 25.97 9.83
C MET A 46 5.08 26.70 8.66
N PRO A 47 5.54 26.47 7.41
CA PRO A 47 4.86 27.03 6.26
C PRO A 47 3.39 26.66 6.44
N LYS A 48 2.52 27.67 6.47
CA LYS A 48 1.07 27.44 6.54
C LYS A 48 0.76 26.54 5.35
N LEU A 49 0.68 25.23 5.61
CA LEU A 49 0.13 24.30 4.64
C LEU A 49 -1.22 24.90 4.27
N ALA A 50 -1.32 25.36 3.04
CA ALA A 50 -2.59 25.82 2.50
C ALA A 50 -3.58 24.69 2.81
N GLN A 51 -4.55 24.98 3.66
CA GLN A 51 -5.60 24.02 3.95
C GLN A 51 -6.14 23.59 2.59
N PRO A 52 -6.23 22.27 2.31
CA PRO A 52 -6.83 21.83 1.07
C PRO A 52 -8.22 22.47 1.03
N ARG A 53 -8.43 23.38 0.10
CA ARG A 53 -9.77 23.92 -0.16
C ARG A 53 -10.57 22.78 -0.72
N TYR A 54 -11.33 22.12 0.13
CA TYR A 54 -12.40 21.23 -0.29
C TYR A 54 -13.47 22.11 -0.94
N THR A 55 -13.26 22.48 -2.19
CA THR A 55 -14.34 23.00 -3.01
C THR A 55 -15.24 21.81 -3.32
N SER A 56 -16.39 21.77 -2.65
CA SER A 56 -17.42 20.74 -2.85
C SER A 56 -18.06 20.78 -4.26
N SER A 57 -17.55 21.63 -5.15
CA SER A 57 -18.02 21.79 -6.54
C SER A 57 -17.39 20.84 -7.55
N ASN A 58 -16.47 19.94 -7.16
CA ASN A 58 -15.76 19.09 -8.13
C ASN A 58 -16.27 17.65 -8.25
N ASN A 59 -17.38 17.29 -7.61
CA ASN A 59 -17.98 15.97 -7.84
C ASN A 59 -18.41 15.77 -9.30
N SER A 60 -18.91 16.82 -9.95
CA SER A 60 -19.31 16.74 -11.36
C SER A 60 -18.11 16.64 -12.31
N ALA A 61 -17.02 17.36 -12.04
CA ALA A 61 -15.79 17.27 -12.83
C ALA A 61 -15.04 15.94 -12.61
N ARG A 62 -15.03 15.41 -11.38
CA ARG A 62 -14.48 14.07 -11.09
C ARG A 62 -15.31 12.96 -11.73
N MET A 63 -16.65 13.07 -11.72
CA MET A 63 -17.54 12.14 -12.42
C MET A 63 -17.41 12.26 -13.94
N ALA A 64 -17.20 13.47 -14.48
CA ALA A 64 -16.98 13.67 -15.90
C ALA A 64 -15.62 13.11 -16.35
N SER A 65 -14.56 13.29 -15.56
CA SER A 65 -13.24 12.72 -15.82
C SER A 65 -13.24 11.19 -15.68
N ALA A 66 -13.93 10.64 -14.69
CA ALA A 66 -14.10 9.19 -14.53
C ALA A 66 -14.87 8.54 -15.69
N LYS A 67 -15.72 9.30 -16.39
CA LYS A 67 -16.38 8.86 -17.63
C LYS A 67 -15.48 8.90 -18.87
N LEU A 68 -14.35 9.59 -18.79
CA LEU A 68 -13.41 9.76 -19.91
C LEU A 68 -12.19 8.82 -19.84
N SER A 69 -12.02 8.08 -18.75
CA SER A 69 -10.93 7.15 -18.56
C SER A 69 -11.41 5.80 -18.02
N ALA A 70 -10.58 4.78 -18.14
CA ALA A 70 -10.77 3.53 -17.43
C ALA A 70 -10.47 3.73 -15.94
N ASN A 71 -11.11 2.95 -15.08
CA ASN A 71 -10.84 2.95 -13.65
C ASN A 71 -11.17 1.58 -13.07
N CYS A 72 -10.15 0.80 -12.79
CA CYS A 72 -10.27 -0.56 -12.29
C CYS A 72 -10.14 -0.60 -10.78
N VAL A 73 -11.11 -1.21 -10.12
CA VAL A 73 -11.16 -1.33 -8.64
C VAL A 73 -11.43 -2.77 -8.23
N LEU A 74 -10.90 -3.16 -7.07
CA LEU A 74 -11.22 -4.45 -6.46
C LEU A 74 -12.68 -4.47 -5.98
N VAL A 75 -13.38 -5.56 -6.25
CA VAL A 75 -14.73 -5.83 -5.76
C VAL A 75 -14.64 -6.77 -4.57
N GLY A 76 -15.03 -6.29 -3.39
CA GLY A 76 -14.95 -7.08 -2.15
C GLY A 76 -13.53 -7.24 -1.65
N ASN A 77 -13.17 -8.45 -1.24
CA ASN A 77 -11.88 -8.79 -0.67
C ASN A 77 -11.18 -9.85 -1.52
N ILE A 78 -9.85 -9.86 -1.46
CA ILE A 78 -9.03 -10.94 -2.01
C ILE A 78 -9.17 -12.14 -1.07
N ALA A 79 -9.55 -13.29 -1.62
CA ALA A 79 -9.62 -14.54 -0.88
C ALA A 79 -8.29 -15.29 -1.01
N GLU A 80 -7.79 -15.79 0.13
CA GLU A 80 -6.60 -16.64 0.20
C GLU A 80 -7.03 -18.08 0.47
N LYS A 81 -6.59 -19.00 -0.37
CA LYS A 81 -6.87 -20.43 -0.26
C LYS A 81 -5.57 -21.22 -0.35
N LYS A 82 -5.54 -22.40 0.28
CA LYS A 82 -4.46 -23.38 0.10
C LYS A 82 -4.99 -24.58 -0.63
N ASP A 83 -4.23 -25.06 -1.61
CA ASP A 83 -4.53 -26.32 -2.26
C ASP A 83 -3.98 -27.51 -1.46
N SER A 84 -4.28 -28.73 -1.94
CA SER A 84 -3.81 -29.97 -1.31
C SER A 84 -2.29 -30.20 -1.39
N GLN A 85 -1.60 -29.43 -2.22
CA GLN A 85 -0.15 -29.48 -2.40
C GLN A 85 0.59 -28.42 -1.57
N GLY A 86 -0.16 -27.57 -0.82
CA GLY A 86 0.40 -26.52 0.01
C GLY A 86 0.68 -25.22 -0.73
N ASN A 87 0.27 -25.09 -1.99
CA ASN A 87 0.36 -23.83 -2.72
C ASN A 87 -0.72 -22.86 -2.23
N ILE A 88 -0.44 -21.57 -2.33
CA ILE A 88 -1.38 -20.52 -1.94
C ILE A 88 -1.98 -19.93 -3.22
N ILE A 89 -3.31 -19.79 -3.23
CA ILE A 89 -4.05 -19.20 -4.34
C ILE A 89 -4.75 -17.95 -3.80
N PHE A 90 -4.45 -16.81 -4.40
CA PHE A 90 -5.17 -15.56 -4.18
C PHE A 90 -6.17 -15.38 -5.31
N ASP A 91 -7.45 -15.30 -5.00
CA ASP A 91 -8.50 -15.04 -5.96
C ASP A 91 -9.31 -13.79 -5.61
N GLY A 92 -9.77 -13.08 -6.63
CA GLY A 92 -10.55 -11.87 -6.46
C GLY A 92 -11.22 -11.43 -7.75
N GLU A 93 -11.94 -10.33 -7.67
CA GLU A 93 -12.69 -9.76 -8.77
C GLU A 93 -12.38 -8.28 -8.93
N ILE A 94 -12.10 -7.86 -10.15
CA ILE A 94 -11.86 -6.46 -10.52
C ILE A 94 -13.03 -5.95 -11.36
N LYS A 95 -13.46 -4.73 -11.10
CA LYS A 95 -14.49 -4.03 -11.87
C LYS A 95 -13.92 -2.77 -12.49
N ASN A 96 -14.20 -2.57 -13.77
CA ASN A 96 -13.96 -1.28 -14.40
C ASN A 96 -15.16 -0.35 -14.13
N ILE A 97 -15.00 0.62 -13.25
CA ILE A 97 -16.01 1.65 -12.94
C ILE A 97 -15.84 2.91 -13.77
N GLY A 98 -14.84 2.93 -14.66
CA GLY A 98 -14.58 4.02 -15.59
C GLY A 98 -15.50 4.00 -16.80
N GLY A 99 -15.39 5.00 -17.66
CA GLY A 99 -16.18 5.16 -18.88
C GLY A 99 -15.49 4.68 -20.15
N ARG A 100 -14.22 4.24 -20.05
CA ARG A 100 -13.43 3.64 -21.13
C ARG A 100 -13.09 2.19 -20.83
N ARG A 101 -12.76 1.44 -21.89
CA ARG A 101 -12.22 0.09 -21.77
C ARG A 101 -10.83 0.15 -21.10
N ALA A 102 -10.62 -0.71 -20.15
CA ALA A 102 -9.30 -1.00 -19.60
C ALA A 102 -8.74 -2.23 -20.31
N ASP A 103 -7.53 -2.15 -20.83
CA ASP A 103 -6.85 -3.21 -21.55
C ASP A 103 -5.67 -3.72 -20.74
N PHE A 104 -5.31 -5.00 -20.91
CA PHE A 104 -4.21 -5.67 -20.19
C PHE A 104 -4.28 -5.50 -18.66
N VAL A 105 -5.50 -5.59 -18.11
CA VAL A 105 -5.73 -5.42 -16.69
C VAL A 105 -5.00 -6.51 -15.91
N LYS A 106 -4.10 -6.10 -15.02
CA LYS A 106 -3.27 -6.99 -14.21
C LYS A 106 -3.29 -6.57 -12.74
N VAL A 107 -2.96 -7.52 -11.89
CA VAL A 107 -2.76 -7.30 -10.46
C VAL A 107 -1.34 -7.71 -10.11
N ASP A 108 -0.56 -6.75 -9.65
CA ASP A 108 0.80 -6.95 -9.16
C ASP A 108 0.78 -7.12 -7.66
N PHE A 109 1.11 -8.31 -7.17
CA PHE A 109 1.23 -8.61 -5.75
C PHE A 109 2.68 -8.45 -5.31
N VAL A 110 2.91 -7.58 -4.33
CA VAL A 110 4.23 -7.34 -3.72
C VAL A 110 4.28 -8.03 -2.37
N PHE A 111 4.94 -9.15 -2.28
CA PHE A 111 5.13 -9.95 -1.08
C PHE A 111 6.33 -9.45 -0.29
N ARG A 112 6.15 -9.17 1.00
CA ARG A 112 7.25 -8.88 1.92
C ARG A 112 7.77 -10.19 2.50
N LYS A 113 9.04 -10.50 2.22
CA LYS A 113 9.67 -11.75 2.63
C LYS A 113 10.13 -11.73 4.10
N ASN A 114 10.59 -10.58 4.57
CA ASN A 114 11.15 -10.41 5.90
C ASN A 114 11.00 -8.97 6.42
N TRP A 115 11.39 -8.75 7.65
CA TRP A 115 11.34 -7.44 8.30
C TRP A 115 12.41 -6.46 7.80
N SER A 116 13.44 -6.94 7.10
CA SER A 116 14.47 -6.08 6.49
C SER A 116 14.02 -5.38 5.20
N GLY A 117 12.79 -5.64 4.76
CA GLY A 117 12.19 -4.95 3.61
C GLY A 117 12.41 -5.66 2.27
N GLU A 118 12.95 -6.89 2.28
CA GLU A 118 13.03 -7.69 1.05
C GLU A 118 11.62 -7.98 0.51
N THR A 119 11.42 -7.71 -0.77
CA THR A 119 10.14 -7.92 -1.45
C THR A 119 10.30 -8.78 -2.69
N ARG A 120 9.22 -9.44 -3.09
CA ARG A 120 9.13 -10.19 -4.34
C ARG A 120 7.76 -9.94 -4.96
N THR A 121 7.74 -9.63 -6.26
CA THR A 121 6.50 -9.34 -6.97
C THR A 121 6.08 -10.53 -7.83
N LEU A 122 4.79 -10.83 -7.80
CA LEU A 122 4.14 -11.74 -8.74
C LEU A 122 2.97 -11.01 -9.40
N THR A 123 2.80 -11.22 -10.69
CA THR A 123 1.75 -10.60 -11.49
C THR A 123 0.76 -11.63 -11.98
N THR A 124 -0.52 -11.30 -11.96
CA THR A 124 -1.57 -12.06 -12.61
C THR A 124 -2.44 -11.15 -13.47
N PHE A 125 -2.95 -11.68 -14.58
CA PHE A 125 -3.89 -10.95 -15.43
C PHE A 125 -5.33 -11.26 -15.02
N VAL A 126 -6.19 -10.25 -15.21
CA VAL A 126 -7.62 -10.36 -14.96
C VAL A 126 -8.28 -11.03 -16.17
N LYS A 127 -9.04 -12.06 -15.96
CA LYS A 127 -9.83 -12.74 -17.02
C LYS A 127 -11.06 -11.89 -17.36
N GLY A 128 -11.01 -11.26 -18.50
CA GLY A 128 -12.03 -10.32 -18.97
C GLY A 128 -12.53 -10.66 -20.36
N SER A 129 -12.73 -9.64 -21.19
CA SER A 129 -13.16 -9.79 -22.57
C SER A 129 -11.97 -9.98 -23.50
N TYR A 130 -12.16 -10.84 -24.50
CA TYR A 130 -11.18 -11.03 -25.56
C TYR A 130 -11.17 -9.84 -26.52
N ASN A 131 -9.99 -9.32 -26.80
CA ASN A 131 -9.81 -8.22 -27.73
C ASN A 131 -8.58 -8.43 -28.62
N THR A 132 -8.70 -8.07 -29.89
CA THR A 132 -7.59 -8.01 -30.85
C THR A 132 -7.29 -6.57 -31.17
N PHE A 133 -6.05 -6.16 -30.98
CA PHE A 133 -5.57 -4.80 -31.22
C PHE A 133 -5.06 -4.64 -32.65
N ASP A 134 -5.04 -3.41 -33.15
CA ASP A 134 -4.54 -3.09 -34.50
C ASP A 134 -3.08 -3.51 -34.73
N THR A 135 -2.32 -3.64 -33.66
CA THR A 135 -0.95 -4.17 -33.65
C THR A 135 -0.86 -5.69 -33.87
N GLY A 136 -2.01 -6.38 -33.93
CA GLY A 136 -2.09 -7.84 -33.99
C GLY A 136 -1.95 -8.53 -32.63
N ILE A 137 -1.75 -7.77 -31.54
CA ILE A 137 -1.73 -8.32 -30.17
C ILE A 137 -3.15 -8.74 -29.80
N VAL A 138 -3.25 -9.86 -29.09
CA VAL A 138 -4.50 -10.42 -28.59
C VAL A 138 -4.43 -10.51 -27.09
N SER A 139 -5.48 -10.08 -26.40
CA SER A 139 -5.60 -10.20 -24.94
C SER A 139 -7.02 -10.58 -24.55
N ASP A 140 -7.14 -11.39 -23.51
CA ASP A 140 -8.38 -11.71 -22.81
C ASP A 140 -8.52 -10.95 -21.48
N ALA A 141 -7.61 -10.01 -21.24
CA ALA A 141 -7.52 -9.21 -20.00
C ALA A 141 -8.09 -7.80 -20.18
N SER A 142 -9.12 -7.63 -21.05
CA SER A 142 -9.78 -6.34 -21.25
C SER A 142 -11.10 -6.27 -20.48
N LEU A 143 -11.35 -5.15 -19.81
CA LEU A 143 -12.60 -4.87 -19.11
C LEU A 143 -13.32 -3.68 -19.72
N LEU A 144 -14.50 -3.94 -20.29
CA LEU A 144 -15.41 -2.89 -20.77
C LEU A 144 -15.92 -2.03 -19.58
N PRO A 145 -16.40 -0.81 -19.83
CA PRO A 145 -17.06 -0.01 -18.83
C PRO A 145 -18.16 -0.78 -18.08
N GLY A 146 -18.08 -0.83 -16.76
CA GLY A 146 -19.01 -1.56 -15.90
C GLY A 146 -18.79 -3.07 -15.81
N ALA A 147 -17.91 -3.64 -16.62
CA ALA A 147 -17.62 -5.07 -16.60
C ALA A 147 -16.76 -5.50 -15.41
N ASN A 148 -16.96 -6.73 -14.99
CA ASN A 148 -16.16 -7.40 -13.97
C ASN A 148 -15.27 -8.45 -14.63
N GLY A 149 -14.09 -8.68 -14.05
CA GLY A 149 -13.19 -9.76 -14.40
C GLY A 149 -12.59 -10.41 -13.16
N LYS A 150 -12.38 -11.71 -13.22
CA LYS A 150 -11.78 -12.46 -12.12
C LYS A 150 -10.29 -12.67 -12.36
N PHE A 151 -9.54 -12.72 -11.28
CA PHE A 151 -8.15 -13.13 -11.31
C PHE A 151 -7.87 -14.21 -10.29
N ASP A 152 -6.89 -15.03 -10.59
CA ASP A 152 -6.30 -16.01 -9.69
C ASP A 152 -4.78 -15.89 -9.79
N LEU A 153 -4.11 -15.72 -8.64
CA LEU A 153 -2.67 -15.75 -8.52
C LEU A 153 -2.25 -17.03 -7.80
N TYR A 154 -1.46 -17.83 -8.47
CA TYR A 154 -0.88 -19.03 -7.90
C TYR A 154 0.51 -18.73 -7.33
N VAL A 155 0.67 -18.96 -6.03
CA VAL A 155 1.95 -18.85 -5.31
C VAL A 155 2.42 -20.25 -4.95
N PRO A 156 3.44 -20.78 -5.64
CA PRO A 156 3.89 -22.13 -5.42
C PRO A 156 4.57 -22.30 -4.05
N GLN A 157 4.60 -23.52 -3.54
CA GLN A 157 5.17 -23.82 -2.22
C GLN A 157 6.65 -23.42 -2.11
N ASP A 158 7.42 -23.53 -3.20
CA ASP A 158 8.83 -23.14 -3.27
C ASP A 158 9.06 -21.63 -3.33
N PHE A 159 8.00 -20.82 -3.43
CA PHE A 159 8.10 -19.37 -3.32
C PHE A 159 8.68 -18.95 -1.96
N GLY A 160 8.52 -19.78 -0.94
CA GLY A 160 8.96 -19.56 0.43
C GLY A 160 8.00 -18.70 1.23
N THR A 161 8.35 -18.48 2.50
CA THR A 161 7.50 -17.71 3.43
C THR A 161 7.50 -16.22 3.14
N PHE A 162 6.41 -15.57 3.47
CA PHE A 162 6.26 -14.11 3.46
C PHE A 162 5.46 -13.67 4.71
N ILE A 163 5.66 -12.42 5.14
CA ILE A 163 5.02 -11.87 6.35
C ILE A 163 3.81 -10.99 6.04
N GLY A 164 3.55 -10.73 4.76
CA GLY A 164 2.41 -9.95 4.28
C GLY A 164 2.56 -9.62 2.81
N TYR A 165 1.51 -9.06 2.24
CA TYR A 165 1.51 -8.60 0.86
C TYR A 165 0.75 -7.29 0.72
N SER A 166 1.04 -6.58 -0.35
CA SER A 166 0.24 -5.49 -0.90
C SER A 166 -0.03 -5.77 -2.37
N TYR A 167 -0.97 -5.06 -2.96
CA TYR A 167 -1.26 -5.22 -4.38
C TYR A 167 -1.47 -3.87 -5.05
N VAL A 168 -1.23 -3.85 -6.37
CA VAL A 168 -1.52 -2.73 -7.26
C VAL A 168 -2.30 -3.27 -8.44
N ILE A 169 -3.35 -2.57 -8.84
CA ILE A 169 -4.11 -2.87 -10.06
C ILE A 169 -3.60 -1.91 -11.13
N ASP A 170 -3.20 -2.45 -12.27
CA ASP A 170 -2.66 -1.68 -13.39
C ASP A 170 -3.36 -2.07 -14.69
N TRP A 171 -3.48 -1.14 -15.63
CA TRP A 171 -4.13 -1.33 -16.93
C TRP A 171 -3.63 -0.32 -17.94
N GLU A 172 -3.90 -0.58 -19.20
CA GLU A 172 -3.63 0.32 -20.31
C GLU A 172 -4.94 0.79 -20.94
N GLU A 173 -4.92 1.95 -21.60
CA GLU A 173 -6.03 2.46 -22.38
C GLU A 173 -5.59 2.57 -23.84
N TYR A 174 -6.05 1.66 -24.68
CA TYR A 174 -5.89 1.77 -26.14
C TYR A 174 -7.08 2.50 -26.73
N GLN A 175 -6.79 3.42 -27.65
CA GLN A 175 -7.81 4.18 -28.39
C GLN A 175 -8.26 3.43 -29.61
#